data_83414444804353ee454ccd7b522c2ad2
#
_entry.id   83414444804353ee454ccd7b522c2ad2
#
_cell.length_a   1.000
_cell.length_b   1.000
_cell.length_c   1.000
_cell.angle_alpha   90.00
_cell.angle_beta   90.00
_cell.angle_gamma   90.00
#
_symmetry.space_group_name_H-M   'P 1'
#
loop_
_entity.id
_entity.type
_entity.pdbx_description
1 polymer ?
#
loop_
_entity_poly.entity_id
_entity_poly.type
_entity_poly.pdbx_seq_one_letter_code
_entity_poly.pdbx_strand_id
1 'polypeptide(L)'
;MLGWVFVCDLMGKEKHNWVDQLCLVALAEGLNATMVHGVKRFVNEKRPDGMDYSFPSGHTANAFLGAHLAWKEFKDSSPVLAYSGYALAAFVAGSRVYNNRHWVADVVAGAGFGILSVELSYLIYFPVRNAIARKINLRHSDRLVLSPTVNPGGAGLYLSYRF
;
A
#
# COMPACT_ATOMS: atom_id res chain seq x y z
N MET A 1 1.67 -8.65 -2.91
CA MET A 1 1.88 -7.42 -2.15
C MET A 1 2.27 -7.65 -0.70
N LEU A 2 1.58 -8.46 0.07
CA LEU A 2 1.95 -8.80 1.46
C LEU A 2 3.40 -9.29 1.61
N GLY A 3 3.92 -10.04 0.63
CA GLY A 3 5.32 -10.48 0.63
C GLY A 3 6.35 -9.34 0.58
N TRP A 4 6.00 -8.20 -0.03
CA TRP A 4 6.90 -7.04 -0.09
C TRP A 4 6.98 -6.32 1.25
N VAL A 5 5.87 -6.19 1.96
CA VAL A 5 5.84 -5.63 3.33
C VAL A 5 6.71 -6.49 4.26
N PHE A 6 6.65 -7.83 4.12
CA PHE A 6 7.48 -8.76 4.89
C PHE A 6 8.98 -8.65 4.58
N VAL A 7 9.35 -8.48 3.30
CA VAL A 7 10.76 -8.29 2.91
C VAL A 7 11.31 -6.99 3.49
N CYS A 8 10.45 -5.99 3.60
CA CYS A 8 10.80 -4.69 4.15
C CYS A 8 11.04 -4.74 5.66
N ASP A 9 10.20 -5.48 6.38
CA ASP A 9 10.30 -5.72 7.83
C ASP A 9 11.65 -6.38 8.22
N LEU A 10 12.17 -7.24 7.35
CA LEU A 10 13.48 -7.89 7.53
C LEU A 10 14.67 -6.93 7.37
N MET A 11 14.49 -5.78 6.74
CA MET A 11 15.58 -4.82 6.49
C MET A 11 15.73 -3.74 7.58
N GLY A 12 14.79 -3.63 8.52
CA GLY A 12 14.86 -2.74 9.70
C GLY A 12 15.01 -1.25 9.40
N LYS A 13 14.57 -0.79 8.21
CA LYS A 13 14.72 0.60 7.73
C LYS A 13 13.39 1.33 7.56
N GLU A 14 12.39 0.91 8.29
CA GLU A 14 11.01 1.35 8.14
C GLU A 14 10.74 2.68 8.83
N LYS A 15 9.84 3.45 8.22
CA LYS A 15 9.37 4.72 8.77
C LYS A 15 8.25 4.53 9.80
N HIS A 16 7.43 3.49 9.63
CA HIS A 16 6.25 3.22 10.46
C HIS A 16 6.26 1.80 11.02
N ASN A 17 5.60 1.61 12.18
CA ASN A 17 5.43 0.30 12.80
C ASN A 17 4.67 -0.65 11.87
N TRP A 18 4.95 -1.95 11.94
CA TRP A 18 4.29 -2.99 11.14
C TRP A 18 2.75 -2.96 11.24
N VAL A 19 2.18 -2.61 12.42
CA VAL A 19 0.73 -2.45 12.60
C VAL A 19 0.18 -1.28 11.78
N ASP A 20 0.86 -0.14 11.83
CA ASP A 20 0.49 1.03 11.02
C ASP A 20 0.58 0.72 9.54
N GLN A 21 1.62 -0.02 9.11
CA GLN A 21 1.79 -0.45 7.72
C GLN A 21 0.65 -1.38 7.27
N LEU A 22 0.28 -2.39 8.08
CA LEU A 22 -0.84 -3.27 7.77
C LEU A 22 -2.15 -2.50 7.64
N CYS A 23 -2.42 -1.57 8.56
CA CYS A 23 -3.62 -0.74 8.49
C CYS A 23 -3.62 0.16 7.25
N LEU A 24 -2.48 0.77 6.92
CA LEU A 24 -2.33 1.60 5.71
C LEU A 24 -2.52 0.79 4.44
N VAL A 25 -1.92 -0.41 4.34
CA VAL A 25 -2.10 -1.32 3.20
C VAL A 25 -3.56 -1.71 3.06
N ALA A 26 -4.21 -2.16 4.15
CA ALA A 26 -5.62 -2.57 4.12
C ALA A 26 -6.55 -1.43 3.71
N LEU A 27 -6.31 -0.22 4.23
CA LEU A 27 -7.10 0.97 3.88
C LEU A 27 -6.86 1.39 2.42
N ALA A 28 -5.61 1.41 1.97
CA ALA A 28 -5.27 1.76 0.59
C ALA A 28 -5.87 0.77 -0.41
N GLU A 29 -5.78 -0.55 -0.15
CA GLU A 29 -6.39 -1.59 -0.98
C GLU A 29 -7.92 -1.48 -1.00
N GLY A 30 -8.56 -1.23 0.14
CA GLY A 30 -10.00 -1.01 0.23
C GLY A 30 -10.47 0.19 -0.58
N LEU A 31 -9.75 1.32 -0.48
CA LEU A 31 -10.02 2.52 -1.27
C LEU A 31 -9.81 2.26 -2.76
N ASN A 32 -8.69 1.62 -3.13
CA ASN A 32 -8.38 1.28 -4.51
C ASN A 32 -9.44 0.37 -5.12
N ALA A 33 -9.81 -0.70 -4.44
CA ALA A 33 -10.84 -1.62 -4.89
C ALA A 33 -12.19 -0.90 -5.10
N THR A 34 -12.59 -0.07 -4.15
CA THR A 34 -13.85 0.70 -4.23
C THR A 34 -13.83 1.66 -5.43
N MET A 35 -12.77 2.43 -5.61
CA MET A 35 -12.65 3.38 -6.73
C MET A 35 -12.59 2.66 -8.07
N VAL A 36 -11.72 1.66 -8.22
CA VAL A 36 -11.56 0.92 -9.47
C VAL A 36 -12.83 0.17 -9.86
N HIS A 37 -13.45 -0.57 -8.95
CA HIS A 37 -14.67 -1.32 -9.25
C HIS A 37 -15.88 -0.41 -9.42
N GLY A 38 -15.95 0.70 -8.67
CA GLY A 38 -16.98 1.72 -8.87
C GLY A 38 -16.93 2.29 -10.29
N VAL A 39 -15.77 2.82 -10.68
CA VAL A 39 -15.59 3.41 -12.02
C VAL A 39 -15.79 2.38 -13.14
N LYS A 40 -15.32 1.14 -13.00
CA LYS A 40 -15.56 0.07 -13.98
C LYS A 40 -17.03 -0.14 -14.31
N ARG A 41 -17.89 -0.11 -13.29
CA ARG A 41 -19.34 -0.30 -13.47
C ARG A 41 -20.00 0.88 -14.16
N PHE A 42 -19.50 2.11 -13.96
CA PHE A 42 -20.04 3.31 -14.58
C PHE A 42 -19.59 3.46 -16.03
N VAL A 43 -18.32 3.20 -16.32
CA VAL A 43 -17.75 3.49 -17.66
C VAL A 43 -18.03 2.36 -18.63
N ASN A 44 -18.06 1.09 -18.21
CA ASN A 44 -18.33 -0.11 -19.01
C ASN A 44 -17.67 -0.12 -20.40
N GLU A 45 -16.41 0.29 -20.48
CA GLU A 45 -15.64 0.35 -21.71
C GLU A 45 -15.17 -1.04 -22.15
N LYS A 46 -15.20 -1.31 -23.47
CA LYS A 46 -14.68 -2.57 -24.02
C LYS A 46 -13.17 -2.55 -24.12
N ARG A 47 -12.57 -3.69 -23.80
CA ARG A 47 -11.13 -3.94 -23.97
C ARG A 47 -10.73 -4.10 -25.43
N PRO A 48 -9.44 -3.95 -25.77
CA PRO A 48 -8.93 -4.29 -27.08
C PRO A 48 -9.23 -5.74 -27.49
N ASP A 49 -9.30 -6.70 -26.53
CA ASP A 49 -9.63 -8.11 -26.76
C ASP A 49 -11.15 -8.38 -26.83
N GLY A 50 -11.99 -7.36 -26.77
CA GLY A 50 -13.45 -7.46 -26.88
C GLY A 50 -14.18 -7.74 -25.56
N MET A 51 -13.48 -7.96 -24.45
CA MET A 51 -14.09 -8.13 -23.14
C MET A 51 -14.58 -6.80 -22.56
N ASP A 52 -15.55 -6.85 -21.66
CA ASP A 52 -16.09 -5.65 -20.99
C ASP A 52 -15.23 -5.19 -19.82
N TYR A 53 -15.55 -3.99 -19.30
CA TYR A 53 -14.94 -3.39 -18.11
C TYR A 53 -13.45 -3.14 -18.23
N SER A 54 -13.04 -2.45 -19.31
CA SER A 54 -11.64 -2.09 -19.52
C SER A 54 -11.15 -1.04 -18.51
N PHE A 55 -11.84 0.08 -18.43
CA PHE A 55 -11.41 1.26 -17.66
C PHE A 55 -11.87 1.23 -16.19
N PRO A 56 -11.00 1.57 -15.24
CA PRO A 56 -9.55 1.64 -15.32
C PRO A 56 -8.87 0.28 -15.15
N SER A 57 -7.55 0.18 -15.40
CA SER A 57 -6.79 -1.06 -15.23
C SER A 57 -6.55 -1.39 -13.75
N GLY A 58 -7.23 -2.40 -13.21
CA GLY A 58 -7.06 -2.82 -11.82
C GLY A 58 -5.68 -3.41 -11.51
N HIS A 59 -5.07 -4.15 -12.44
CA HIS A 59 -3.70 -4.68 -12.26
C HIS A 59 -2.67 -3.55 -12.17
N THR A 60 -2.82 -2.53 -12.98
CA THR A 60 -1.94 -1.35 -12.94
C THR A 60 -2.17 -0.57 -11.65
N ALA A 61 -3.43 -0.39 -11.23
CA ALA A 61 -3.75 0.31 -9.99
C ALA A 61 -3.10 -0.37 -8.78
N ASN A 62 -3.20 -1.70 -8.67
CA ASN A 62 -2.58 -2.45 -7.58
C ASN A 62 -1.04 -2.43 -7.65
N ALA A 63 -0.45 -2.45 -8.85
CA ALA A 63 1.00 -2.37 -8.99
C ALA A 63 1.53 -1.00 -8.53
N PHE A 64 0.89 0.10 -8.95
CA PHE A 64 1.27 1.45 -8.55
C PHE A 64 0.95 1.75 -7.08
N LEU A 65 -0.12 1.17 -6.53
CA LEU A 65 -0.40 1.24 -5.10
C LEU A 65 0.77 0.66 -4.29
N GLY A 66 1.22 -0.56 -4.61
CA GLY A 66 2.36 -1.18 -3.93
C GLY A 66 3.67 -0.41 -4.12
N ALA A 67 3.92 0.10 -5.33
CA ALA A 67 5.09 0.93 -5.62
C ALA A 67 5.09 2.22 -4.81
N HIS A 68 3.93 2.86 -4.68
CA HIS A 68 3.81 4.12 -3.94
C HIS A 68 3.90 3.92 -2.41
N LEU A 69 3.34 2.83 -1.88
CA LEU A 69 3.56 2.43 -0.49
C LEU A 69 5.05 2.22 -0.21
N ALA A 70 5.74 1.43 -1.04
CA ALA A 70 7.18 1.22 -0.90
C ALA A 70 7.96 2.54 -0.97
N TRP A 71 7.59 3.43 -1.87
CA TRP A 71 8.22 4.75 -1.95
C TRP A 71 8.00 5.58 -0.67
N LYS A 72 6.79 5.59 -0.11
CA LYS A 72 6.50 6.29 1.16
C LYS A 72 7.36 5.79 2.33
N GLU A 73 7.60 4.49 2.39
CA GLU A 73 8.34 3.87 3.49
C GLU A 73 9.87 3.98 3.32
N PHE A 74 10.39 3.86 2.08
CA PHE A 74 11.83 3.70 1.84
C PHE A 74 12.54 4.88 1.18
N LYS A 75 11.83 5.92 0.72
CA LYS A 75 12.47 7.03 -0.01
C LYS A 75 13.61 7.70 0.76
N ASP A 76 13.49 7.77 2.10
CA ASP A 76 14.47 8.43 2.97
C ASP A 76 15.60 7.48 3.40
N SER A 77 15.35 6.16 3.42
CA SER A 77 16.31 5.14 3.88
C SER A 77 17.01 4.40 2.74
N SER A 78 16.33 4.14 1.64
CA SER A 78 16.85 3.43 0.47
C SER A 78 16.17 3.89 -0.82
N PRO A 79 16.63 4.99 -1.45
CA PRO A 79 16.03 5.52 -2.68
C PRO A 79 15.96 4.50 -3.81
N VAL A 80 16.98 3.65 -3.96
CA VAL A 80 17.00 2.60 -4.99
C VAL A 80 15.83 1.64 -4.83
N LEU A 81 15.57 1.19 -3.60
CA LEU A 81 14.44 0.30 -3.31
C LEU A 81 13.10 1.00 -3.53
N ALA A 82 13.00 2.27 -3.14
CA ALA A 82 11.80 3.07 -3.32
C ALA A 82 11.41 3.22 -4.80
N TYR A 83 12.37 3.51 -5.68
CA TYR A 83 12.11 3.71 -7.10
C TYR A 83 12.02 2.40 -7.90
N SER A 84 12.65 1.30 -7.44
CA SER A 84 12.52 -0.01 -8.12
C SER A 84 11.08 -0.51 -8.18
N GLY A 85 10.26 -0.19 -7.17
CA GLY A 85 8.83 -0.49 -7.17
C GLY A 85 8.09 0.14 -8.35
N TYR A 86 8.42 1.40 -8.68
CA TYR A 86 7.81 2.07 -9.84
C TYR A 86 8.26 1.48 -11.18
N ALA A 87 9.52 1.03 -11.28
CA ALA A 87 9.99 0.34 -12.49
C ALA A 87 9.21 -0.96 -12.72
N LEU A 88 8.98 -1.75 -11.67
CA LEU A 88 8.16 -2.96 -11.73
C LEU A 88 6.69 -2.63 -12.06
N ALA A 89 6.12 -1.59 -11.46
CA ALA A 89 4.76 -1.17 -11.75
C ALA A 89 4.59 -0.71 -13.21
N ALA A 90 5.58 0.02 -13.75
CA ALA A 90 5.61 0.42 -15.15
C ALA A 90 5.72 -0.80 -16.09
N PHE A 91 6.52 -1.80 -15.74
CA PHE A 91 6.58 -3.06 -16.49
C PHE A 91 5.23 -3.78 -16.51
N VAL A 92 4.56 -3.90 -15.34
CA VAL A 92 3.20 -4.46 -15.28
C VAL A 92 2.26 -3.67 -16.17
N ALA A 93 2.28 -2.34 -16.09
CA ALA A 93 1.46 -1.45 -16.90
C ALA A 93 1.65 -1.67 -18.40
N GLY A 94 2.92 -1.67 -18.84
CA GLY A 94 3.29 -1.93 -20.23
C GLY A 94 2.83 -3.31 -20.72
N SER A 95 2.95 -4.34 -19.86
CA SER A 95 2.50 -5.70 -20.19
C SER A 95 0.99 -5.77 -20.44
N ARG A 96 0.18 -4.94 -19.78
CA ARG A 96 -1.28 -4.90 -20.00
C ARG A 96 -1.64 -4.36 -21.38
N VAL A 97 -0.93 -3.33 -21.83
CA VAL A 97 -1.09 -2.77 -23.18
C VAL A 97 -0.55 -3.74 -24.23
N TYR A 98 0.65 -4.26 -24.04
CA TYR A 98 1.29 -5.20 -24.97
C TYR A 98 0.43 -6.46 -25.23
N ASN A 99 -0.21 -6.99 -24.19
CA ASN A 99 -1.08 -8.17 -24.28
C ASN A 99 -2.53 -7.81 -24.72
N ASN A 100 -2.81 -6.62 -25.22
CA ASN A 100 -4.13 -6.15 -25.65
C ASN A 100 -5.23 -6.32 -24.59
N ARG A 101 -4.88 -6.23 -23.30
CA ARG A 101 -5.84 -6.36 -22.18
C ARG A 101 -6.46 -5.04 -21.79
N HIS A 102 -5.77 -3.94 -22.03
CA HIS A 102 -6.18 -2.59 -21.63
C HIS A 102 -5.66 -1.56 -22.62
N TRP A 103 -6.40 -0.47 -22.76
CA TRP A 103 -5.96 0.71 -23.48
C TRP A 103 -4.93 1.48 -22.67
N VAL A 104 -4.13 2.32 -23.32
CA VAL A 104 -3.14 3.17 -22.64
C VAL A 104 -3.81 4.07 -21.60
N ALA A 105 -4.99 4.63 -21.93
CA ALA A 105 -5.77 5.46 -21.01
C ALA A 105 -6.15 4.70 -19.72
N ASP A 106 -6.55 3.41 -19.82
CA ASP A 106 -6.91 2.57 -18.67
C ASP A 106 -5.75 2.40 -17.70
N VAL A 107 -4.56 2.23 -18.28
CA VAL A 107 -3.31 2.02 -17.55
C VAL A 107 -2.88 3.29 -16.84
N VAL A 108 -2.91 4.43 -17.52
CA VAL A 108 -2.58 5.74 -16.92
C VAL A 108 -3.57 6.08 -15.79
N ALA A 109 -4.86 5.89 -16.02
CA ALA A 109 -5.87 6.09 -14.99
C ALA A 109 -5.68 5.12 -13.81
N GLY A 110 -5.40 3.84 -14.09
CA GLY A 110 -5.09 2.84 -13.07
C GLY A 110 -3.91 3.26 -12.19
N ALA A 111 -2.81 3.73 -12.80
CA ALA A 111 -1.66 4.25 -12.05
C ALA A 111 -2.06 5.41 -11.14
N GLY A 112 -2.85 6.35 -11.63
CA GLY A 112 -3.38 7.47 -10.85
C GLY A 112 -4.23 7.01 -9.67
N PHE A 113 -5.15 6.06 -9.87
CA PHE A 113 -5.98 5.51 -8.79
C PHE A 113 -5.15 4.79 -7.73
N GLY A 114 -4.14 4.01 -8.12
CA GLY A 114 -3.24 3.35 -7.17
C GLY A 114 -2.50 4.34 -6.28
N ILE A 115 -1.90 5.37 -6.86
CA ILE A 115 -1.20 6.44 -6.12
C ILE A 115 -2.17 7.19 -5.21
N LEU A 116 -3.32 7.60 -5.74
CA LEU A 116 -4.34 8.35 -4.99
C LEU A 116 -4.85 7.57 -3.78
N SER A 117 -5.04 6.26 -3.92
CA SER A 117 -5.49 5.39 -2.82
C SER A 117 -4.52 5.40 -1.65
N VAL A 118 -3.22 5.39 -1.93
CA VAL A 118 -2.19 5.48 -0.90
C VAL A 118 -2.19 6.85 -0.23
N GLU A 119 -2.22 7.93 -1.01
CA GLU A 119 -2.26 9.29 -0.45
C GLU A 119 -3.48 9.49 0.45
N LEU A 120 -4.66 9.05 0.02
CA LEU A 120 -5.87 9.09 0.82
C LEU A 120 -5.78 8.23 2.08
N SER A 121 -5.15 7.06 2.00
CA SER A 121 -4.96 6.21 3.19
C SER A 121 -4.13 6.89 4.26
N TYR A 122 -3.04 7.56 3.90
CA TYR A 122 -2.22 8.33 4.84
C TYR A 122 -2.98 9.52 5.41
N LEU A 123 -3.73 10.24 4.56
CA LEU A 123 -4.53 11.40 4.96
C LEU A 123 -5.63 11.02 5.96
N ILE A 124 -6.23 9.84 5.83
CA ILE A 124 -7.31 9.36 6.70
C ILE A 124 -6.76 8.69 7.95
N TYR A 125 -5.77 7.81 7.80
CA TYR A 125 -5.30 6.94 8.87
C TYR A 125 -4.73 7.71 10.05
N PHE A 126 -3.76 8.59 9.84
CA PHE A 126 -3.06 9.26 10.94
C PHE A 126 -3.93 10.19 11.76
N PRO A 127 -4.81 11.05 11.19
CA PRO A 127 -5.74 11.84 11.97
C PRO A 127 -6.71 10.99 12.79
N VAL A 128 -7.26 9.91 12.21
CA VAL A 128 -8.18 8.99 12.89
C VAL A 128 -7.46 8.25 14.02
N ARG A 129 -6.29 7.67 13.77
CA ARG A 129 -5.45 7.03 14.77
C ARG A 129 -5.16 7.97 15.95
N ASN A 130 -4.74 9.21 15.65
CA ASN A 130 -4.43 10.20 16.68
C ASN A 130 -5.66 10.64 17.47
N ALA A 131 -6.83 10.77 16.83
CA ALA A 131 -8.08 11.10 17.48
C ALA A 131 -8.52 9.95 18.42
N ILE A 132 -8.42 8.70 17.99
CA ILE A 132 -8.71 7.51 18.79
C ILE A 132 -7.74 7.44 19.99
N ALA A 133 -6.44 7.63 19.76
CA ALA A 133 -5.42 7.62 20.81
C ALA A 133 -5.69 8.69 21.88
N ARG A 134 -6.11 9.89 21.48
CA ARG A 134 -6.51 10.95 22.43
C ARG A 134 -7.74 10.56 23.23
N LYS A 135 -8.77 9.97 22.58
CA LYS A 135 -10.03 9.60 23.23
C LYS A 135 -9.87 8.46 24.25
N ILE A 136 -9.01 7.48 23.93
CA ILE A 136 -8.77 6.32 24.80
C ILE A 136 -7.70 6.63 25.87
N ASN A 137 -7.13 7.84 25.87
CA ASN A 137 -6.05 8.23 26.78
C ASN A 137 -4.82 7.31 26.69
N LEU A 138 -4.57 6.74 25.50
CA LEU A 138 -3.43 5.87 25.19
C LEU A 138 -2.09 6.61 25.23
N ARG A 139 -2.06 7.89 25.64
CA ARG A 139 -0.85 8.60 26.03
C ARG A 139 -0.09 7.92 27.19
N HIS A 140 -0.76 6.95 27.85
CA HIS A 140 -0.13 6.04 28.82
C HIS A 140 0.49 4.79 28.15
N SER A 141 0.21 4.50 26.88
CA SER A 141 0.77 3.33 26.20
C SER A 141 2.20 3.54 25.68
N ASP A 142 2.70 4.78 25.69
CA ASP A 142 4.13 5.02 25.50
C ASP A 142 4.97 4.43 26.66
N ARG A 143 4.31 3.97 27.72
CA ARG A 143 4.94 3.26 28.83
C ARG A 143 4.95 1.75 28.66
N LEU A 144 4.10 1.20 27.79
CA LEU A 144 3.97 -0.25 27.57
C LEU A 144 4.24 -0.56 26.11
N VAL A 145 5.44 -1.02 25.82
CA VAL A 145 5.83 -1.46 24.49
C VAL A 145 5.78 -2.97 24.47
N LEU A 146 4.83 -3.52 23.70
CA LEU A 146 4.78 -4.93 23.31
C LEU A 146 5.44 -5.05 21.94
N SER A 147 6.59 -5.69 21.89
CA SER A 147 7.29 -5.95 20.62
C SER A 147 7.58 -7.45 20.48
N PRO A 148 7.18 -8.07 19.37
CA PRO A 148 7.64 -9.43 19.10
C PRO A 148 9.15 -9.40 18.86
N THR A 149 9.87 -10.31 19.51
CA THR A 149 11.31 -10.51 19.31
C THR A 149 11.55 -11.88 18.74
N VAL A 150 12.36 -11.96 17.69
CA VAL A 150 12.86 -13.22 17.13
C VAL A 150 14.37 -13.24 17.36
N ASN A 151 14.82 -14.14 18.25
CA ASN A 151 16.23 -14.37 18.51
C ASN A 151 16.60 -15.80 18.02
N PRO A 152 17.89 -16.10 17.79
CA PRO A 152 18.34 -17.44 17.38
C PRO A 152 17.91 -18.59 18.32
N GLY A 153 17.39 -18.30 19.51
CA GLY A 153 16.88 -19.25 20.49
C GLY A 153 15.35 -19.36 20.59
N GLY A 154 14.58 -18.61 19.78
CA GLY A 154 13.12 -18.67 19.77
C GLY A 154 12.43 -17.33 19.56
N ALA A 155 11.11 -17.39 19.31
CA ALA A 155 10.24 -16.22 19.23
C ALA A 155 9.69 -15.89 20.63
N GLY A 156 9.72 -14.60 20.99
CA GLY A 156 9.23 -14.11 22.28
C GLY A 156 8.48 -12.79 22.14
N LEU A 157 7.79 -12.39 23.20
CA LEU A 157 7.17 -11.06 23.34
C LEU A 157 8.00 -10.24 24.32
N TYR A 158 8.52 -9.12 23.85
CA TYR A 158 9.18 -8.15 24.71
C TYR A 158 8.14 -7.17 25.26
N LEU A 159 8.02 -7.12 26.58
CA LEU A 159 7.18 -6.17 27.31
C LEU A 159 8.11 -5.17 28.01
N SER A 160 8.08 -3.92 27.60
CA SER A 160 8.77 -2.83 28.30
C SER A 160 7.76 -1.86 28.89
N TYR A 161 7.88 -1.60 30.19
CA TYR A 161 7.12 -0.57 30.89
C TYR A 161 8.07 0.53 31.36
N ARG A 162 7.86 1.78 30.94
CA ARG A 162 8.59 2.94 31.45
C ARG A 162 7.78 3.61 32.55
N PHE A 163 8.38 3.64 33.74
CA PHE A 163 7.83 4.37 34.89
C PHE A 163 7.92 5.87 34.72
#